data_6f76ef109ad8864997fadff5d540989b
#
_entry.id   6f76ef109ad8864997fadff5d540989b
#
_cell.length_a   1.000
_cell.length_b   1.000
_cell.length_c   1.000
_cell.angle_alpha   90.00
_cell.angle_beta   90.00
_cell.angle_gamma   90.00
#
_symmetry.space_group_name_H-M   'P 1'
#
loop_
_entity.id
_entity.type
_entity.pdbx_description
1 polymer ?
#
loop_
_entity_poly.entity_id
_entity_poly.type
_entity_poly.pdbx_seq_one_letter_code
_entity_poly.pdbx_strand_id
1 'polypeptide(L)'
;KCTFCDYYSDSGKDEDVNYMINRAALSQVTGKYGNIEIINSGSVFELDKRTIELIKKRCAECMIHTIHFEAHYLYNNRIEDLRREFADFELKMKLGLESFDYDFREKILHKGIPEKDPEVISRNFDEANFLFGIRGQTEDGMRKDIELGLANFERICINIMCANSTGIKPCKSVIKKFVRNIYPEYKDNERVDILINNTDFGVGD
;
A
#
# COMPACT_ATOMS: atom_id res chain seq x y z
N LYS A 1 -2.56 -15.47 -1.84
CA LYS A 1 -3.72 -14.59 -2.10
C LYS A 1 -4.35 -14.20 -0.78
N CYS A 2 -4.44 -12.91 -0.53
CA CYS A 2 -5.17 -12.38 0.61
C CYS A 2 -6.68 -12.58 0.41
N THR A 3 -7.42 -12.81 1.49
CA THR A 3 -8.87 -13.12 1.42
C THR A 3 -9.75 -11.90 1.12
N PHE A 4 -9.20 -10.69 1.22
CA PHE A 4 -9.91 -9.43 1.09
C PHE A 4 -9.61 -8.67 -0.23
N CYS A 5 -8.61 -9.13 -1.00
CA CYS A 5 -8.11 -8.40 -2.17
C CYS A 5 -8.37 -9.22 -3.45
N ASP A 6 -8.89 -8.59 -4.49
CA ASP A 6 -9.14 -9.16 -5.80
C ASP A 6 -8.25 -8.58 -6.92
N TYR A 7 -7.29 -7.72 -6.59
CA TYR A 7 -6.36 -7.11 -7.55
C TYR A 7 -5.56 -8.13 -8.37
N TYR A 8 -5.41 -9.35 -7.88
CA TYR A 8 -4.82 -10.43 -8.67
C TYR A 8 -5.57 -10.71 -9.98
N SER A 9 -6.84 -10.31 -10.10
CA SER A 9 -7.62 -10.44 -11.33
C SER A 9 -7.16 -9.49 -12.43
N ASP A 10 -6.50 -8.39 -12.06
CA ASP A 10 -6.00 -7.38 -12.97
C ASP A 10 -4.61 -7.73 -13.54
N SER A 11 -3.95 -8.74 -12.94
CA SER A 11 -2.65 -9.19 -13.40
C SER A 11 -2.79 -9.98 -14.70
N GLY A 12 -2.38 -9.40 -15.81
CA GLY A 12 -2.28 -10.08 -17.11
C GLY A 12 -1.13 -11.09 -17.11
N LYS A 13 -1.30 -12.17 -17.92
CA LYS A 13 -0.24 -13.19 -18.12
C LYS A 13 0.71 -12.84 -19.27
N ASP A 14 0.33 -11.86 -20.08
CA ASP A 14 1.09 -11.42 -21.25
C ASP A 14 1.97 -10.21 -20.84
N GLU A 15 3.28 -10.47 -20.75
CA GLU A 15 4.25 -9.43 -20.34
C GLU A 15 4.31 -8.26 -21.30
N ASP A 16 4.09 -8.46 -22.60
CA ASP A 16 4.12 -7.40 -23.59
C ASP A 16 2.89 -6.51 -23.45
N VAL A 17 1.73 -7.07 -23.21
CA VAL A 17 0.50 -6.32 -22.91
C VAL A 17 0.66 -5.53 -21.62
N ASN A 18 1.18 -6.15 -20.54
CA ASN A 18 1.43 -5.48 -19.27
C ASN A 18 2.40 -4.30 -19.45
N TYR A 19 3.51 -4.53 -20.17
CA TYR A 19 4.47 -3.45 -20.48
C TYR A 19 3.84 -2.30 -21.26
N MET A 20 3.00 -2.58 -22.24
CA MET A 20 2.30 -1.54 -23.03
C MET A 20 1.35 -0.70 -22.16
N ILE A 21 0.62 -1.34 -21.24
CA ILE A 21 -0.25 -0.66 -20.26
C ILE A 21 0.60 0.23 -19.34
N ASN A 22 1.65 -0.32 -18.74
CA ASN A 22 2.55 0.42 -17.86
C ASN A 22 3.20 1.61 -18.57
N ARG A 23 3.62 1.41 -19.83
CA ARG A 23 4.18 2.48 -20.66
C ARG A 23 3.16 3.59 -20.95
N ALA A 24 1.92 3.24 -21.22
CA ALA A 24 0.86 4.22 -21.44
C ALA A 24 0.60 5.05 -20.18
N ALA A 25 0.52 4.40 -19.00
CA ALA A 25 0.35 5.07 -17.72
C ALA A 25 1.54 6.00 -17.41
N LEU A 26 2.76 5.52 -17.53
CA LEU A 26 3.97 6.30 -17.27
C LEU A 26 4.13 7.49 -18.22
N SER A 27 3.58 7.43 -19.44
CA SER A 27 3.60 8.56 -20.38
C SER A 27 2.83 9.79 -19.89
N GLN A 28 1.89 9.61 -18.96
CA GLN A 28 1.09 10.69 -18.36
C GLN A 28 1.79 11.39 -17.18
N VAL A 29 2.90 10.85 -16.70
CA VAL A 29 3.65 11.41 -15.56
C VAL A 29 4.26 12.76 -15.96
N THR A 30 4.03 13.79 -15.15
CA THR A 30 4.45 15.18 -15.45
C THR A 30 5.54 15.70 -14.53
N GLY A 31 5.83 15.04 -13.43
CA GLY A 31 6.79 15.51 -12.42
C GLY A 31 6.34 16.74 -11.62
N LYS A 32 5.09 17.16 -11.74
CA LYS A 32 4.53 18.39 -11.13
C LYS A 32 4.83 18.53 -9.62
N TYR A 33 4.89 17.41 -8.91
CA TYR A 33 5.06 17.39 -7.46
C TYR A 33 6.45 16.94 -7.01
N GLY A 34 7.34 16.58 -7.93
CA GLY A 34 8.68 16.07 -7.61
C GLY A 34 8.70 14.67 -6.99
N ASN A 35 7.54 14.07 -6.76
CA ASN A 35 7.38 12.71 -6.25
C ASN A 35 6.36 11.93 -7.07
N ILE A 36 6.40 10.60 -6.95
CA ILE A 36 5.43 9.69 -7.58
C ILE A 36 5.21 8.48 -6.68
N GLU A 37 3.96 8.05 -6.58
CA GLU A 37 3.61 6.77 -6.00
C GLU A 37 3.20 5.82 -7.12
N ILE A 38 3.84 4.66 -7.18
CA ILE A 38 3.60 3.63 -8.20
C ILE A 38 2.93 2.44 -7.52
N ILE A 39 1.63 2.31 -7.77
CA ILE A 39 0.78 1.26 -7.25
C ILE A 39 0.50 0.30 -8.41
N ASN A 40 0.93 -0.95 -8.26
CA ASN A 40 0.59 -2.01 -9.19
C ASN A 40 -0.30 -3.05 -8.47
N SER A 41 -0.95 -3.92 -9.23
CA SER A 41 -1.87 -4.94 -8.67
C SER A 41 -1.17 -6.02 -7.83
N GLY A 42 0.08 -5.81 -7.46
CA GLY A 42 0.90 -6.72 -6.67
C GLY A 42 2.02 -5.98 -5.95
N SER A 43 3.23 -6.51 -6.04
CA SER A 43 4.43 -5.90 -5.49
C SER A 43 5.31 -5.34 -6.60
N VAL A 44 6.07 -4.27 -6.34
CA VAL A 44 7.09 -3.74 -7.27
C VAL A 44 8.02 -4.84 -7.79
N PHE A 45 8.29 -5.87 -6.99
CA PHE A 45 9.14 -7.00 -7.34
C PHE A 45 8.53 -7.96 -8.38
N GLU A 46 7.28 -7.75 -8.75
CA GLU A 46 6.53 -8.50 -9.77
C GLU A 46 6.48 -7.75 -11.11
N LEU A 47 6.99 -6.52 -11.15
CA LEU A 47 7.13 -5.77 -12.40
C LEU A 47 8.25 -6.35 -13.26
N ASP A 48 8.05 -6.38 -14.57
CA ASP A 48 9.07 -6.78 -15.52
C ASP A 48 10.22 -5.76 -15.59
N LYS A 49 11.41 -6.22 -15.97
CA LYS A 49 12.61 -5.39 -16.01
C LYS A 49 12.48 -4.17 -16.94
N ARG A 50 11.75 -4.29 -18.03
CA ARG A 50 11.55 -3.19 -18.98
C ARG A 50 10.71 -2.08 -18.33
N THR A 51 9.71 -2.45 -17.53
CA THR A 51 8.89 -1.51 -16.77
C THR A 51 9.74 -0.81 -15.71
N ILE A 52 10.60 -1.51 -14.97
CA ILE A 52 11.52 -0.92 -13.98
C ILE A 52 12.44 0.13 -14.65
N GLU A 53 13.08 -0.21 -15.77
CA GLU A 53 13.92 0.73 -16.50
C GLU A 53 13.12 1.93 -17.05
N LEU A 54 11.89 1.71 -17.48
CA LEU A 54 11.03 2.78 -17.95
C LEU A 54 10.63 3.74 -16.83
N ILE A 55 10.36 3.23 -15.62
CA ILE A 55 10.09 4.04 -14.43
C ILE A 55 11.29 4.95 -14.13
N LYS A 56 12.49 4.38 -14.04
CA LYS A 56 13.73 5.14 -13.79
C LYS A 56 13.93 6.25 -14.82
N LYS A 57 13.82 5.89 -16.09
CA LYS A 57 13.94 6.84 -17.20
C LYS A 57 12.91 7.97 -17.10
N ARG A 58 11.64 7.63 -16.88
CA ARG A 58 10.56 8.63 -16.84
C ARG A 58 10.67 9.54 -15.62
N CYS A 59 11.05 9.00 -14.46
CA CYS A 59 11.28 9.79 -13.27
C CYS A 59 12.44 10.79 -13.48
N ALA A 60 13.54 10.36 -14.08
CA ALA A 60 14.67 11.25 -14.41
C ALA A 60 14.27 12.36 -15.41
N GLU A 61 13.55 12.01 -16.50
CA GLU A 61 13.05 12.98 -17.50
C GLU A 61 12.10 14.02 -16.88
N CYS A 62 11.30 13.62 -15.89
CA CYS A 62 10.32 14.48 -15.23
C CYS A 62 10.85 15.17 -13.96
N MET A 63 12.14 15.05 -13.64
CA MET A 63 12.76 15.60 -12.43
C MET A 63 12.05 15.16 -11.14
N ILE A 64 11.61 13.91 -11.10
CA ILE A 64 11.08 13.28 -9.90
C ILE A 64 12.24 12.84 -9.02
N HIS A 65 12.21 13.17 -7.75
CA HIS A 65 13.26 12.87 -6.79
C HIS A 65 12.89 11.74 -5.83
N THR A 66 11.61 11.63 -5.50
CA THR A 66 11.11 10.63 -4.54
C THR A 66 10.14 9.67 -5.24
N ILE A 67 10.39 8.38 -5.10
CA ILE A 67 9.56 7.32 -5.67
C ILE A 67 9.04 6.45 -4.53
N HIS A 68 7.71 6.30 -4.43
CA HIS A 68 7.06 5.40 -3.50
C HIS A 68 6.66 4.11 -4.22
N PHE A 69 7.07 2.98 -3.68
CA PHE A 69 6.66 1.66 -4.16
C PHE A 69 5.97 0.85 -3.07
N GLU A 70 4.99 0.05 -3.47
CA GLU A 70 4.40 -0.94 -2.58
C GLU A 70 5.10 -2.30 -2.71
N ALA A 71 5.29 -2.95 -1.57
CA ALA A 71 5.78 -4.32 -1.53
C ALA A 71 5.12 -5.14 -0.43
N HIS A 72 4.93 -6.44 -0.71
CA HIS A 72 4.54 -7.40 0.29
C HIS A 72 5.74 -7.78 1.17
N TYR A 73 5.51 -8.06 2.46
CA TYR A 73 6.54 -8.47 3.42
C TYR A 73 7.40 -9.67 2.96
N LEU A 74 6.86 -10.52 2.11
CA LEU A 74 7.58 -11.63 1.48
C LEU A 74 8.89 -11.21 0.79
N TYR A 75 8.93 -9.97 0.30
CA TYR A 75 10.08 -9.39 -0.41
C TYR A 75 10.99 -8.54 0.50
N ASN A 76 10.77 -8.56 1.82
CA ASN A 76 11.49 -7.75 2.79
C ASN A 76 13.02 -7.80 2.62
N ASN A 77 13.57 -8.97 2.36
CA ASN A 77 15.02 -9.18 2.18
C ASN A 77 15.57 -8.68 0.82
N ARG A 78 14.71 -8.21 -0.10
CA ARG A 78 15.10 -7.70 -1.43
C ARG A 78 15.05 -6.18 -1.51
N ILE A 79 14.54 -5.50 -0.48
CA ILE A 79 14.32 -4.04 -0.49
C ILE A 79 15.64 -3.30 -0.63
N GLU A 80 16.70 -3.73 0.06
CA GLU A 80 18.02 -3.11 -0.03
C GLU A 80 18.63 -3.24 -1.44
N ASP A 81 18.36 -4.33 -2.15
CA ASP A 81 18.80 -4.49 -3.54
C ASP A 81 18.06 -3.49 -4.44
N LEU A 82 16.76 -3.32 -4.23
CA LEU A 82 15.96 -2.33 -4.96
C LEU A 82 16.43 -0.90 -4.67
N ARG A 83 16.74 -0.57 -3.41
CA ARG A 83 17.29 0.74 -3.04
C ARG A 83 18.61 1.02 -3.78
N ARG A 84 19.48 0.02 -3.89
CA ARG A 84 20.72 0.15 -4.68
C ARG A 84 20.44 0.33 -6.18
N GLU A 85 19.46 -0.36 -6.72
CA GLU A 85 19.05 -0.22 -8.12
C GLU A 85 18.51 1.17 -8.45
N PHE A 86 17.90 1.83 -7.47
CA PHE A 86 17.31 3.18 -7.57
C PHE A 86 18.14 4.24 -6.82
N ALA A 87 19.46 4.08 -6.73
CA ALA A 87 20.34 4.93 -5.93
C ALA A 87 20.32 6.43 -6.32
N ASP A 88 19.88 6.77 -7.53
CA ASP A 88 19.71 8.15 -8.01
C ASP A 88 18.42 8.83 -7.49
N PHE A 89 17.57 8.09 -6.77
CA PHE A 89 16.27 8.55 -6.26
C PHE A 89 16.15 8.29 -4.75
N GLU A 90 15.37 9.10 -4.08
CA GLU A 90 14.88 8.76 -2.75
C GLU A 90 13.76 7.72 -2.88
N LEU A 91 14.01 6.50 -2.39
CA LEU A 91 13.06 5.41 -2.48
C LEU A 91 12.31 5.24 -1.16
N LYS A 92 10.99 5.34 -1.19
CA LYS A 92 10.10 5.06 -0.06
C LYS A 92 9.36 3.75 -0.31
N MET A 93 9.53 2.81 0.62
CA MET A 93 8.90 1.49 0.54
C MET A 93 7.67 1.43 1.43
N LYS A 94 6.52 1.13 0.85
CA LYS A 94 5.25 1.00 1.53
C LYS A 94 4.87 -0.46 1.71
N LEU A 95 4.61 -0.86 2.95
CA LEU A 95 4.16 -2.20 3.30
C LEU A 95 2.64 -2.27 3.32
N GLY A 96 2.05 -3.17 2.58
CA GLY A 96 0.65 -3.58 2.80
C GLY A 96 0.56 -4.42 4.07
N LEU A 97 0.45 -3.80 5.25
CA LEU A 97 0.40 -4.48 6.55
C LEU A 97 -1.02 -4.87 6.93
N GLU A 98 -1.98 -4.00 6.71
CA GLU A 98 -3.40 -4.07 7.02
C GLU A 98 -3.76 -3.94 8.50
N SER A 99 -3.02 -4.59 9.40
CA SER A 99 -3.20 -4.51 10.86
C SER A 99 -2.00 -5.10 11.59
N PHE A 100 -1.67 -4.58 12.76
CA PHE A 100 -0.74 -5.21 13.69
C PHE A 100 -1.38 -6.33 14.51
N ASP A 101 -2.71 -6.40 14.59
CA ASP A 101 -3.38 -7.55 15.20
C ASP A 101 -3.06 -8.82 14.40
N TYR A 102 -2.16 -9.63 14.95
CA TYR A 102 -1.67 -10.84 14.30
C TYR A 102 -2.80 -11.82 13.96
N ASP A 103 -3.73 -12.04 14.89
CA ASP A 103 -4.80 -12.99 14.67
C ASP A 103 -5.78 -12.49 13.61
N PHE A 104 -6.11 -11.23 13.61
CA PHE A 104 -6.92 -10.61 12.56
C PHE A 104 -6.20 -10.66 11.21
N ARG A 105 -4.94 -10.24 11.16
CA ARG A 105 -4.13 -10.20 9.94
C ARG A 105 -3.93 -11.58 9.32
N GLU A 106 -3.61 -12.60 10.15
CA GLU A 106 -3.27 -13.92 9.61
C GLU A 106 -4.45 -14.89 9.52
N LYS A 107 -5.41 -14.84 10.48
CA LYS A 107 -6.54 -15.79 10.49
C LYS A 107 -7.75 -15.30 9.69
N ILE A 108 -7.92 -13.97 9.54
CA ILE A 108 -9.05 -13.38 8.82
C ILE A 108 -8.60 -12.90 7.44
N LEU A 109 -7.54 -12.10 7.35
CA LEU A 109 -7.07 -11.52 6.11
C LEU A 109 -6.14 -12.46 5.32
N HIS A 110 -5.52 -13.43 5.96
CA HIS A 110 -4.53 -14.36 5.38
C HIS A 110 -3.41 -13.58 4.67
N LYS A 111 -2.87 -12.56 5.36
CA LYS A 111 -1.86 -11.67 4.78
C LYS A 111 -0.52 -12.36 4.53
N GLY A 112 -0.15 -13.35 5.34
CA GLY A 112 1.10 -14.08 5.18
C GLY A 112 2.32 -13.34 5.73
N ILE A 113 2.16 -12.56 6.81
CA ILE A 113 3.23 -11.89 7.55
C ILE A 113 3.37 -12.58 8.91
N PRO A 114 4.27 -13.57 9.05
CA PRO A 114 4.38 -14.36 10.28
C PRO A 114 4.96 -13.59 11.45
N GLU A 115 5.62 -12.46 11.19
CA GLU A 115 6.23 -11.61 12.21
C GLU A 115 5.16 -10.89 13.05
N LYS A 116 5.43 -10.71 14.34
CA LYS A 116 4.54 -10.05 15.29
C LYS A 116 5.12 -8.76 15.86
N ASP A 117 6.44 -8.66 15.86
CA ASP A 117 7.14 -7.50 16.41
C ASP A 117 7.06 -6.32 15.43
N PRO A 118 6.43 -5.19 15.83
CA PRO A 118 6.30 -4.02 14.98
C PRO A 118 7.63 -3.45 14.46
N GLU A 119 8.69 -3.46 15.30
CA GLU A 119 10.00 -2.94 14.92
C GLU A 119 10.67 -3.85 13.88
N VAL A 120 10.46 -5.16 13.96
CA VAL A 120 10.99 -6.12 12.98
C VAL A 120 10.20 -6.02 11.68
N ILE A 121 8.87 -5.84 11.76
CA ILE A 121 8.00 -5.67 10.58
C ILE A 121 8.40 -4.43 9.78
N SER A 122 8.63 -3.31 10.46
CA SER A 122 8.87 -2.02 9.80
C SER A 122 10.31 -1.84 9.28
N ARG A 123 11.26 -2.62 9.75
CA ARG A 123 12.72 -2.38 9.60
C ARG A 123 13.19 -1.90 8.22
N ASN A 124 12.61 -2.41 7.14
CA ASN A 124 13.01 -2.08 5.78
C ASN A 124 11.95 -1.26 5.02
N PHE A 125 10.87 -0.89 5.70
CA PHE A 125 9.76 -0.13 5.12
C PHE A 125 9.67 1.26 5.74
N ASP A 126 9.39 2.25 4.91
CA ASP A 126 9.23 3.65 5.33
C ASP A 126 7.76 3.96 5.67
N GLU A 127 6.83 3.29 4.97
CA GLU A 127 5.40 3.55 5.06
C GLU A 127 4.60 2.25 5.20
N ALA A 128 3.36 2.35 5.66
CA ALA A 128 2.46 1.20 5.73
C ALA A 128 1.01 1.53 5.35
N ASN A 129 0.35 0.56 4.71
CA ASN A 129 -1.09 0.56 4.49
C ASN A 129 -1.81 -0.24 5.58
N PHE A 130 -2.91 0.33 6.09
CA PHE A 130 -3.86 -0.31 7.00
C PHE A 130 -5.22 -0.45 6.32
N LEU A 131 -5.97 -1.49 6.70
CA LEU A 131 -7.29 -1.75 6.15
C LEU A 131 -8.31 -1.79 7.28
N PHE A 132 -9.21 -0.82 7.30
CA PHE A 132 -10.26 -0.71 8.30
C PHE A 132 -11.65 -0.88 7.70
N GLY A 133 -12.63 -1.14 8.54
CA GLY A 133 -14.01 -1.31 8.10
C GLY A 133 -14.43 -2.77 7.90
N ILE A 134 -13.71 -3.73 8.46
CA ILE A 134 -13.98 -5.16 8.37
C ILE A 134 -14.62 -5.65 9.70
N ARG A 135 -15.54 -6.60 9.60
CA ARG A 135 -16.16 -7.23 10.78
C ARG A 135 -15.09 -7.86 11.69
N GLY A 136 -15.18 -7.60 12.98
CA GLY A 136 -14.24 -8.07 14.00
C GLY A 136 -13.26 -7.01 14.47
N GLN A 137 -13.05 -5.94 13.72
CA GLN A 137 -12.25 -4.81 14.19
C GLN A 137 -13.01 -4.00 15.25
N THR A 138 -12.27 -3.54 16.26
CA THR A 138 -12.76 -2.67 17.34
C THR A 138 -12.16 -1.29 17.24
N GLU A 139 -12.75 -0.30 17.89
CA GLU A 139 -12.19 1.06 17.93
C GLU A 139 -10.81 1.07 18.58
N ASP A 140 -10.65 0.37 19.70
CA ASP A 140 -9.37 0.27 20.41
C ASP A 140 -8.29 -0.43 19.54
N GLY A 141 -8.68 -1.49 18.80
CA GLY A 141 -7.78 -2.17 17.88
C GLY A 141 -7.31 -1.26 16.74
N MET A 142 -8.24 -0.52 16.11
CA MET A 142 -7.90 0.43 15.05
C MET A 142 -7.02 1.59 15.55
N ARG A 143 -7.28 2.13 16.77
CA ARG A 143 -6.40 3.13 17.39
C ARG A 143 -5.01 2.60 17.65
N LYS A 144 -4.91 1.39 18.21
CA LYS A 144 -3.64 0.72 18.45
C LYS A 144 -2.86 0.50 17.15
N ASP A 145 -3.53 0.14 16.06
CA ASP A 145 -2.90 0.01 14.74
C ASP A 145 -2.32 1.36 14.28
N ILE A 146 -3.05 2.45 14.43
CA ILE A 146 -2.58 3.80 14.08
C ILE A 146 -1.39 4.22 14.95
N GLU A 147 -1.48 4.03 16.28
CA GLU A 147 -0.42 4.39 17.22
C GLU A 147 0.87 3.63 16.93
N LEU A 148 0.78 2.32 16.72
CA LEU A 148 1.92 1.49 16.35
C LEU A 148 2.45 1.87 14.95
N GLY A 149 1.55 2.19 14.01
CA GLY A 149 1.93 2.67 12.69
C GLY A 149 2.76 3.96 12.77
N LEU A 150 2.28 4.95 13.50
CA LEU A 150 2.98 6.21 13.70
C LEU A 150 4.28 6.10 14.51
N ALA A 151 4.40 5.07 15.36
CA ALA A 151 5.62 4.81 16.11
C ALA A 151 6.72 4.14 15.24
N ASN A 152 6.34 3.39 14.21
CA ASN A 152 7.27 2.52 13.48
C ASN A 152 7.48 2.91 12.00
N PHE A 153 6.63 3.76 11.42
CA PHE A 153 6.72 4.20 10.03
C PHE A 153 6.75 5.73 9.93
N GLU A 154 7.33 6.27 8.88
CA GLU A 154 7.34 7.70 8.61
C GLU A 154 5.93 8.21 8.31
N ARG A 155 5.13 7.42 7.59
CA ARG A 155 3.77 7.74 7.14
C ARG A 155 2.92 6.47 7.09
N ILE A 156 1.63 6.62 7.33
CA ILE A 156 0.66 5.53 7.18
C ILE A 156 -0.51 5.95 6.29
N CYS A 157 -1.05 4.98 5.57
CA CYS A 157 -2.27 5.15 4.78
C CYS A 157 -3.36 4.21 5.31
N ILE A 158 -4.51 4.75 5.65
CA ILE A 158 -5.66 4.01 6.14
C ILE A 158 -6.67 3.88 5.00
N ASN A 159 -6.81 2.68 4.48
CA ASN A 159 -7.82 2.33 3.49
C ASN A 159 -9.09 1.86 4.17
N ILE A 160 -10.25 2.38 3.78
CA ILE A 160 -11.53 1.87 4.23
C ILE A 160 -11.99 0.78 3.26
N MET A 161 -12.32 -0.39 3.80
CA MET A 161 -12.76 -1.55 3.02
C MET A 161 -13.94 -1.20 2.13
N CYS A 162 -13.75 -1.35 0.81
CA CYS A 162 -14.78 -1.24 -0.21
C CYS A 162 -15.32 -2.61 -0.64
N ALA A 163 -16.50 -2.64 -1.24
CA ALA A 163 -17.05 -3.87 -1.79
C ALA A 163 -16.24 -4.31 -3.01
N ASN A 164 -15.85 -5.58 -3.03
CA ASN A 164 -15.13 -6.21 -4.12
C ASN A 164 -15.63 -7.65 -4.36
N SER A 165 -15.00 -8.41 -5.25
CA SER A 165 -15.41 -9.77 -5.61
C SER A 165 -15.09 -10.82 -4.54
N THR A 166 -14.30 -10.49 -3.50
CA THR A 166 -13.89 -11.44 -2.45
C THR A 166 -14.99 -11.76 -1.44
N GLY A 167 -14.74 -12.74 -0.56
CA GLY A 167 -15.67 -13.10 0.53
C GLY A 167 -15.71 -12.07 1.67
N ILE A 168 -14.65 -11.29 1.88
CA ILE A 168 -14.59 -10.24 2.90
C ILE A 168 -15.34 -9.01 2.40
N LYS A 169 -16.28 -8.53 3.21
CA LYS A 169 -17.14 -7.39 2.84
C LYS A 169 -17.02 -6.24 3.84
N PRO A 170 -17.24 -5.00 3.38
CA PRO A 170 -17.25 -3.84 4.27
C PRO A 170 -18.32 -3.98 5.35
N CYS A 171 -17.96 -3.69 6.58
CA CYS A 171 -18.85 -3.70 7.73
C CYS A 171 -19.30 -2.28 8.09
N LYS A 172 -20.50 -1.89 7.65
CA LYS A 172 -21.03 -0.53 7.84
C LYS A 172 -20.98 -0.03 9.28
N SER A 173 -21.17 -0.92 10.28
CA SER A 173 -21.11 -0.52 11.68
C SER A 173 -19.69 -0.18 12.14
N VAL A 174 -18.68 -0.92 11.67
CA VAL A 174 -17.25 -0.63 11.96
C VAL A 174 -16.83 0.65 11.26
N ILE A 175 -17.16 0.80 9.97
CA ILE A 175 -16.87 2.02 9.20
C ILE A 175 -17.50 3.26 9.89
N LYS A 176 -18.77 3.17 10.30
CA LYS A 176 -19.45 4.27 11.00
C LYS A 176 -18.73 4.65 12.31
N LYS A 177 -18.26 3.68 13.07
CA LYS A 177 -17.49 3.91 14.30
C LYS A 177 -16.15 4.61 13.98
N PHE A 178 -15.42 4.12 13.00
CA PHE A 178 -14.18 4.76 12.55
C PHE A 178 -14.42 6.22 12.15
N VAL A 179 -15.35 6.47 11.23
CA VAL A 179 -15.64 7.82 10.72
C VAL A 179 -16.10 8.78 11.82
N ARG A 180 -16.88 8.29 12.79
CA ARG A 180 -17.42 9.13 13.87
C ARG A 180 -16.40 9.41 14.96
N ASN A 181 -15.61 8.40 15.35
CA ASN A 181 -14.88 8.44 16.62
C ASN A 181 -13.35 8.48 16.41
N ILE A 182 -12.82 8.03 15.26
CA ILE A 182 -11.37 7.94 15.02
C ILE A 182 -10.93 8.95 13.95
N TYR A 183 -11.63 9.00 12.81
CA TYR A 183 -11.29 9.89 11.71
C TYR A 183 -11.07 11.37 12.15
N PRO A 184 -11.92 11.99 13.01
CA PRO A 184 -11.71 13.39 13.42
C PRO A 184 -10.40 13.64 14.15
N GLU A 185 -9.80 12.62 14.78
CA GLU A 185 -8.57 12.74 15.55
C GLU A 185 -7.33 12.74 14.65
N TYR A 186 -7.41 12.07 13.49
CA TYR A 186 -6.25 11.85 12.63
C TYR A 186 -6.33 12.51 11.25
N LYS A 187 -7.49 13.03 10.85
CA LYS A 187 -7.73 13.58 9.49
C LYS A 187 -6.81 14.76 9.13
N ASP A 188 -6.29 15.47 10.11
CA ASP A 188 -5.41 16.62 9.93
C ASP A 188 -3.94 16.28 10.29
N ASN A 189 -3.60 15.00 10.50
CA ASN A 189 -2.24 14.58 10.77
C ASN A 189 -1.50 14.32 9.44
N GLU A 190 -0.47 15.11 9.17
CA GLU A 190 0.31 15.08 7.93
C GLU A 190 1.00 13.73 7.64
N ARG A 191 1.09 12.87 8.66
CA ARG A 191 1.64 11.51 8.54
C ARG A 191 0.58 10.43 8.33
N VAL A 192 -0.70 10.81 8.22
CA VAL A 192 -1.82 9.86 8.11
C VAL A 192 -2.70 10.22 6.92
N ASP A 193 -2.63 9.43 5.87
CA ASP A 193 -3.62 9.51 4.81
C ASP A 193 -4.84 8.65 5.14
N ILE A 194 -6.03 9.14 4.86
CA ILE A 194 -7.26 8.39 5.11
C ILE A 194 -8.11 8.38 3.84
N LEU A 195 -8.23 7.21 3.23
CA LEU A 195 -8.97 6.99 2.00
C LEU A 195 -10.34 6.38 2.31
N ILE A 196 -11.33 7.26 2.55
CA ILE A 196 -12.68 6.83 2.95
C ILE A 196 -13.42 6.16 1.78
N ASN A 197 -13.32 6.67 0.59
CA ASN A 197 -14.04 6.18 -0.59
C ASN A 197 -13.18 5.32 -1.52
N ASN A 198 -11.89 5.26 -1.29
CA ASN A 198 -10.90 4.49 -2.06
C ASN A 198 -11.00 4.66 -3.58
N THR A 199 -11.58 5.77 -4.04
CA THR A 199 -11.79 6.10 -5.46
C THR A 199 -10.66 6.94 -6.03
N ASP A 200 -9.82 7.51 -5.16
CA ASP A 200 -8.78 8.45 -5.54
C ASP A 200 -7.63 7.79 -6.32
N PHE A 201 -7.54 6.45 -6.26
CA PHE A 201 -6.55 5.66 -7.01
C PHE A 201 -7.15 4.88 -8.20
N GLY A 202 -8.39 5.14 -8.58
CA GLY A 202 -9.07 4.39 -9.62
C GLY A 202 -9.39 2.93 -9.23
N VAL A 203 -9.42 2.64 -7.94
CA VAL A 203 -9.67 1.32 -7.37
C VAL A 203 -11.05 1.34 -6.72
N GLY A 204 -12.05 1.02 -7.49
CA GLY A 204 -13.44 0.93 -7.05
C GLY A 204 -14.36 1.72 -7.98
N ASP A 205 -15.41 1.06 -8.43
CA ASP A 205 -16.56 1.65 -9.12
C ASP A 205 -17.41 2.49 -8.17
#